data_c3200cd2dee8afeed07d0198bac347a6
#
_entry.id   c3200cd2dee8afeed07d0198bac347a6
#
_cell.length_a   1.000
_cell.length_b   1.000
_cell.length_c   1.000
_cell.angle_alpha   90.00
_cell.angle_beta   90.00
_cell.angle_gamma   90.00
#
_symmetry.space_group_name_H-M   'P 1'
#
loop_
_entity.id
_entity.type
_entity.pdbx_description
1 polymer ?
#
loop_
_entity_poly.entity_id
_entity_poly.type
_entity_poly.pdbx_seq_one_letter_code
_entity_poly.pdbx_strand_id
1 'polypeptide(L)'
;MNGIIGAVIGSSIGLSYEIKKTKDYNFNMIYDKANPSDDSVAIIATADWLMNTNRTKDEYIDKLHYWCNKFNYGMYNYGNATKFKEWVANKEREPYNSYGNGSAMRVIPVGWWACSLEQAAKFAKITAEITHNHPDGILGAQAVACTIWAIRNGYSKDDVKEWLEHECKYDLDIPYDTLKKHHKFECTCPNSVPASFICWYNSTSYEDCVRKAVSLGGDADTEAAIAGAFAAADEQTEVPEELTSDVTRFFSMDFMDVLKKFHNEYEK
;
A
#
# COMPACT_ATOMS: atom_id res chain seq x y z
N MET A 1 -9.43 11.90 9.30
CA MET A 1 -9.45 11.63 7.84
C MET A 1 -9.07 10.18 7.66
N ASN A 2 -10.02 9.32 7.31
CA ASN A 2 -9.73 7.94 6.89
C ASN A 2 -9.49 7.92 5.38
N GLY A 3 -9.03 6.82 4.81
CA GLY A 3 -8.81 6.69 3.37
C GLY A 3 -7.37 6.36 3.01
N ILE A 4 -6.93 6.77 1.81
CA ILE A 4 -5.54 6.51 1.36
C ILE A 4 -4.49 7.14 2.27
N ILE A 5 -4.87 8.12 3.10
CA ILE A 5 -3.98 8.70 4.11
C ILE A 5 -3.49 7.66 5.12
N GLY A 6 -4.33 6.67 5.47
CA GLY A 6 -3.92 5.60 6.36
C GLY A 6 -2.75 4.78 5.80
N ALA A 7 -2.76 4.50 4.51
CA ALA A 7 -1.63 3.84 3.84
C ALA A 7 -0.37 4.70 3.87
N VAL A 8 -0.51 5.99 3.57
CA VAL A 8 0.60 6.95 3.55
C VAL A 8 1.25 7.10 4.93
N ILE A 9 0.44 7.14 5.99
CA ILE A 9 0.94 7.19 7.37
C ILE A 9 1.64 5.87 7.74
N GLY A 10 1.00 4.73 7.44
CA GLY A 10 1.59 3.42 7.71
C GLY A 10 2.96 3.26 7.04
N SER A 11 3.04 3.57 5.75
CA SER A 11 4.29 3.53 5.00
C SER A 11 5.34 4.48 5.59
N SER A 12 4.97 5.72 5.92
CA SER A 12 5.90 6.70 6.50
C SER A 12 6.49 6.23 7.83
N ILE A 13 5.67 5.64 8.69
CA ILE A 13 6.12 5.07 9.96
C ILE A 13 7.02 3.86 9.70
N GLY A 14 6.61 2.95 8.81
CA GLY A 14 7.35 1.74 8.44
C GLY A 14 8.72 2.04 7.84
N LEU A 15 8.85 3.10 7.03
CA LEU A 15 10.11 3.54 6.42
C LEU A 15 11.25 3.76 7.43
N SER A 16 10.92 4.17 8.65
CA SER A 16 11.90 4.33 9.72
C SER A 16 12.50 2.99 10.19
N TYR A 17 11.83 1.89 9.89
CA TYR A 17 12.17 0.53 10.33
C TYR A 17 12.49 -0.43 9.18
N GLU A 18 12.44 -0.01 7.92
CA GLU A 18 12.78 -0.84 6.76
C GLU A 18 14.23 -1.35 6.84
N ILE A 19 15.18 -0.47 7.14
CA ILE A 19 16.60 -0.82 7.29
C ILE A 19 16.89 -1.31 8.71
N LYS A 20 16.40 -0.59 9.70
CA LYS A 20 16.64 -0.84 11.13
C LYS A 20 15.56 -1.74 11.73
N LYS A 21 15.26 -2.84 11.08
CA LYS A 21 14.18 -3.78 11.42
C LYS A 21 13.94 -3.94 12.92
N THR A 22 12.66 -3.97 13.29
CA THR A 22 12.27 -4.19 14.69
C THR A 22 11.28 -5.33 14.83
N LYS A 23 11.40 -6.08 15.93
CA LYS A 23 10.39 -7.04 16.40
C LYS A 23 9.69 -6.50 17.65
N ASP A 24 10.09 -5.32 18.14
CA ASP A 24 9.46 -4.69 19.28
C ASP A 24 8.13 -4.05 18.85
N TYR A 25 7.03 -4.48 19.48
CA TYR A 25 5.71 -3.90 19.24
C TYR A 25 5.62 -2.45 19.75
N ASN A 26 6.36 -2.10 20.82
CA ASN A 26 6.33 -0.78 21.44
C ASN A 26 7.37 0.18 20.83
N PHE A 27 7.73 -0.02 19.58
CA PHE A 27 8.63 0.90 18.87
C PHE A 27 8.05 2.33 18.82
N ASN A 28 8.93 3.30 18.59
CA ASN A 28 8.52 4.70 18.47
C ASN A 28 7.87 4.96 17.09
N MET A 29 6.63 5.44 17.07
CA MET A 29 5.88 5.75 15.84
C MET A 29 6.19 7.15 15.27
N ILE A 30 7.20 7.83 15.75
CA ILE A 30 7.57 9.15 15.23
C ILE A 30 8.18 9.01 13.84
N TYR A 31 7.64 9.79 12.90
CA TYR A 31 8.21 9.98 11.58
C TYR A 31 9.02 11.28 11.54
N ASP A 32 10.31 11.15 11.21
CA ASP A 32 11.27 12.26 11.18
C ASP A 32 11.94 12.49 9.82
N LYS A 33 11.39 11.86 8.77
CA LYS A 33 11.93 11.95 7.41
C LYS A 33 11.36 13.17 6.67
N ALA A 34 12.21 13.83 5.91
CA ALA A 34 11.83 15.03 5.15
C ALA A 34 11.10 14.72 3.82
N ASN A 35 11.01 13.46 3.41
CA ASN A 35 10.44 13.06 2.13
C ASN A 35 9.45 11.90 2.32
N PRO A 36 8.37 11.84 1.51
CA PRO A 36 7.49 10.69 1.50
C PRO A 36 8.24 9.43 1.07
N SER A 37 7.78 8.26 1.55
CA SER A 37 8.25 6.96 1.08
C SER A 37 7.93 6.77 -0.40
N ASP A 38 8.59 5.82 -1.03
CA ASP A 38 8.29 5.41 -2.41
C ASP A 38 6.87 4.83 -2.56
N ASP A 39 6.38 4.08 -1.56
CA ASP A 39 4.98 3.65 -1.49
C ASP A 39 4.04 4.84 -1.57
N SER A 40 4.27 5.85 -0.73
CA SER A 40 3.46 7.06 -0.67
C SER A 40 3.44 7.80 -2.00
N VAL A 41 4.59 7.91 -2.68
CA VAL A 41 4.70 8.51 -4.02
C VAL A 41 3.90 7.72 -5.06
N ALA A 42 3.99 6.38 -5.02
CA ALA A 42 3.27 5.52 -5.96
C ALA A 42 1.75 5.50 -5.70
N ILE A 43 1.32 5.59 -4.43
CA ILE A 43 -0.09 5.77 -4.04
C ILE A 43 -0.64 7.08 -4.63
N ILE A 44 0.09 8.19 -4.47
CA ILE A 44 -0.32 9.49 -5.02
C ILE A 44 -0.38 9.47 -6.55
N ALA A 45 0.58 8.82 -7.22
CA ALA A 45 0.55 8.66 -8.67
C ALA A 45 -0.72 7.92 -9.15
N THR A 46 -1.13 6.88 -8.41
CA THR A 46 -2.35 6.14 -8.70
C THR A 46 -3.60 6.98 -8.45
N ALA A 47 -3.67 7.71 -7.35
CA ALA A 47 -4.78 8.61 -7.04
C ALA A 47 -4.91 9.71 -8.10
N ASP A 48 -3.82 10.35 -8.49
CA ASP A 48 -3.79 11.38 -9.54
C ASP A 48 -4.24 10.80 -10.89
N TRP A 49 -3.81 9.60 -11.26
CA TRP A 49 -4.27 8.92 -12.47
C TRP A 49 -5.78 8.69 -12.46
N LEU A 50 -6.34 8.18 -11.37
CA LEU A 50 -7.78 7.90 -11.26
C LEU A 50 -8.64 9.15 -11.39
N MET A 51 -8.18 10.28 -10.84
CA MET A 51 -8.93 11.55 -10.84
C MET A 51 -8.79 12.37 -12.13
N ASN A 52 -7.59 12.38 -12.72
CA ASN A 52 -7.22 13.42 -13.70
C ASN A 52 -6.87 12.87 -15.09
N THR A 53 -7.26 11.62 -15.42
CA THR A 53 -6.98 11.01 -16.72
C THR A 53 -8.19 10.22 -17.24
N ASN A 54 -8.09 9.68 -18.46
CA ASN A 54 -9.05 8.73 -19.01
C ASN A 54 -8.85 7.30 -18.49
N ARG A 55 -7.87 7.10 -17.59
CA ARG A 55 -7.53 5.85 -16.92
C ARG A 55 -7.03 4.77 -17.87
N THR A 56 -6.33 5.19 -18.92
CA THR A 56 -5.60 4.27 -19.79
C THR A 56 -4.30 3.81 -19.15
N LYS A 57 -3.77 2.68 -19.61
CA LYS A 57 -2.47 2.13 -19.16
C LYS A 57 -1.33 3.11 -19.42
N ASP A 58 -1.32 3.75 -20.58
CA ASP A 58 -0.28 4.71 -20.97
C ASP A 58 -0.29 5.95 -20.07
N GLU A 59 -1.47 6.49 -19.76
CA GLU A 59 -1.59 7.63 -18.84
C GLU A 59 -1.14 7.26 -17.42
N TYR A 60 -1.34 6.00 -16.99
CA TYR A 60 -0.83 5.54 -15.70
C TYR A 60 0.69 5.49 -15.66
N ILE A 61 1.33 4.98 -16.72
CA ILE A 61 2.77 5.01 -16.88
C ILE A 61 3.30 6.43 -16.78
N ASP A 62 2.68 7.39 -17.49
CA ASP A 62 3.08 8.79 -17.47
C ASP A 62 2.95 9.41 -16.07
N LYS A 63 1.90 9.08 -15.33
CA LYS A 63 1.72 9.55 -13.94
C LYS A 63 2.77 8.97 -12.98
N LEU A 64 3.08 7.67 -13.09
CA LEU A 64 4.15 7.08 -12.29
C LEU A 64 5.51 7.72 -12.60
N HIS A 65 5.87 7.88 -13.87
CA HIS A 65 7.10 8.57 -14.26
C HIS A 65 7.13 10.01 -13.72
N TYR A 66 6.03 10.75 -13.84
CA TYR A 66 5.95 12.12 -13.33
C TYR A 66 6.22 12.20 -11.83
N TRP A 67 5.47 11.43 -11.03
CA TRP A 67 5.56 11.50 -9.58
C TRP A 67 6.88 10.93 -9.05
N CYS A 68 7.34 9.79 -9.59
CA CYS A 68 8.63 9.22 -9.22
C CYS A 68 9.80 10.14 -9.52
N ASN A 69 9.82 10.80 -10.69
CA ASN A 69 10.87 11.74 -11.02
C ASN A 69 10.80 13.01 -10.16
N LYS A 70 9.59 13.51 -9.85
CA LYS A 70 9.40 14.69 -9.02
C LYS A 70 9.97 14.52 -7.61
N PHE A 71 9.86 13.34 -7.03
CA PHE A 71 10.40 13.01 -5.70
C PHE A 71 11.74 12.29 -5.75
N ASN A 72 12.45 12.32 -6.89
CA ASN A 72 13.76 11.70 -7.06
C ASN A 72 13.77 10.22 -6.64
N TYR A 73 12.73 9.49 -7.02
CA TYR A 73 12.64 8.06 -6.80
C TYR A 73 13.88 7.37 -7.38
N GLY A 74 14.78 6.90 -6.57
CA GLY A 74 16.05 6.32 -7.01
C GLY A 74 17.30 7.01 -6.43
N MET A 75 17.21 8.23 -5.91
CA MET A 75 18.31 8.84 -5.13
C MET A 75 18.41 8.27 -3.71
N TYR A 76 17.31 7.75 -3.18
CA TYR A 76 17.30 7.04 -1.92
C TYR A 76 17.55 5.56 -2.19
N ASN A 77 18.63 5.01 -1.64
CA ASN A 77 19.01 3.59 -1.74
C ASN A 77 18.06 2.71 -0.91
N TYR A 78 16.76 2.79 -1.17
CA TYR A 78 15.78 1.93 -0.54
C TYR A 78 15.61 0.65 -1.35
N GLY A 79 16.06 -0.46 -0.76
CA GLY A 79 15.72 -1.80 -1.17
C GLY A 79 16.22 -2.30 -2.54
N ASN A 80 15.82 -3.52 -2.85
CA ASN A 80 16.16 -4.27 -4.07
C ASN A 80 15.35 -3.87 -5.32
N ALA A 81 14.72 -2.71 -5.33
CA ALA A 81 13.89 -2.22 -6.45
C ALA A 81 14.71 -1.71 -7.65
N THR A 82 15.89 -2.28 -7.92
CA THR A 82 16.79 -1.87 -9.00
C THR A 82 16.09 -1.79 -10.36
N LYS A 83 15.30 -2.80 -10.70
CA LYS A 83 14.57 -2.82 -11.98
C LYS A 83 13.53 -1.71 -12.09
N PHE A 84 12.80 -1.38 -11.02
CA PHE A 84 11.83 -0.29 -11.06
C PHE A 84 12.52 1.08 -11.18
N LYS A 85 13.66 1.26 -10.50
CA LYS A 85 14.48 2.47 -10.63
C LYS A 85 15.00 2.65 -12.05
N GLU A 86 15.51 1.60 -12.68
CA GLU A 86 15.93 1.59 -14.08
C GLU A 86 14.76 1.91 -15.01
N TRP A 87 13.60 1.28 -14.80
CA TRP A 87 12.38 1.51 -15.56
C TRP A 87 11.95 2.99 -15.51
N VAL A 88 11.98 3.62 -14.34
CA VAL A 88 11.68 5.05 -14.16
C VAL A 88 12.75 5.93 -14.82
N ALA A 89 14.04 5.66 -14.56
CA ALA A 89 15.17 6.47 -15.05
C ALA A 89 15.25 6.45 -16.57
N ASN A 90 15.02 5.29 -17.20
CA ASN A 90 15.08 5.11 -18.65
C ASN A 90 13.74 5.48 -19.34
N LYS A 91 12.72 5.87 -18.58
CA LYS A 91 11.37 6.13 -19.11
C LYS A 91 10.79 4.95 -19.87
N GLU A 92 11.06 3.74 -19.39
CA GLU A 92 10.57 2.52 -20.00
C GLU A 92 9.04 2.42 -19.91
N ARG A 93 8.44 1.72 -20.85
CA ARG A 93 6.97 1.52 -20.90
C ARG A 93 6.57 0.05 -20.90
N GLU A 94 7.55 -0.84 -21.07
CA GLU A 94 7.31 -2.28 -21.12
C GLU A 94 7.45 -2.90 -19.72
N PRO A 95 6.62 -3.88 -19.37
CA PRO A 95 6.71 -4.58 -18.11
C PRO A 95 7.92 -5.52 -18.09
N TYR A 96 8.41 -5.82 -16.88
CA TYR A 96 9.58 -6.67 -16.68
C TYR A 96 9.30 -7.91 -15.81
N ASN A 97 8.04 -8.38 -15.82
CA ASN A 97 7.59 -9.61 -15.16
C ASN A 97 7.90 -9.68 -13.67
N SER A 98 7.76 -8.55 -12.95
CA SER A 98 7.91 -8.52 -11.50
C SER A 98 6.72 -9.19 -10.78
N TYR A 99 7.00 -9.79 -9.63
CA TYR A 99 6.03 -10.21 -8.62
C TYR A 99 6.30 -9.55 -7.26
N GLY A 100 7.09 -8.49 -7.29
CA GLY A 100 7.35 -7.64 -6.13
C GLY A 100 6.07 -7.03 -5.56
N ASN A 101 6.11 -6.61 -4.31
CA ASN A 101 4.97 -6.02 -3.62
C ASN A 101 4.66 -4.58 -4.07
N GLY A 102 5.48 -4.00 -4.95
CA GLY A 102 5.26 -2.68 -5.54
C GLY A 102 3.94 -2.52 -6.31
N SER A 103 3.37 -3.60 -6.85
CA SER A 103 2.01 -3.56 -7.43
C SER A 103 0.93 -3.49 -6.35
N ALA A 104 1.12 -4.18 -5.22
CA ALA A 104 0.17 -4.25 -4.12
C ALA A 104 0.13 -2.94 -3.30
N MET A 105 1.28 -2.30 -3.05
CA MET A 105 1.32 -1.05 -2.28
C MET A 105 0.66 0.12 -3.03
N ARG A 106 0.93 0.25 -4.32
CA ARG A 106 0.46 1.40 -5.11
C ARG A 106 -1.00 1.34 -5.52
N VAL A 107 -1.64 0.16 -5.47
CA VAL A 107 -3.01 -0.05 -5.94
C VAL A 107 -4.08 0.48 -4.99
N ILE A 108 -3.73 0.82 -3.77
CA ILE A 108 -4.63 1.20 -2.68
C ILE A 108 -5.74 2.19 -3.10
N PRO A 109 -5.46 3.25 -3.87
CA PRO A 109 -6.51 4.17 -4.32
C PRO A 109 -7.58 3.52 -5.20
N VAL A 110 -7.26 2.44 -5.91
CA VAL A 110 -8.25 1.72 -6.73
C VAL A 110 -9.36 1.13 -5.87
N GLY A 111 -9.01 0.57 -4.69
CA GLY A 111 -10.01 0.00 -3.78
C GLY A 111 -10.96 1.05 -3.20
N TRP A 112 -10.53 2.30 -3.07
CA TRP A 112 -11.37 3.43 -2.67
C TRP A 112 -12.22 3.99 -3.80
N TRP A 113 -11.65 4.07 -4.99
CA TRP A 113 -12.30 4.65 -6.17
C TRP A 113 -13.35 3.72 -6.80
N ALA A 114 -13.16 2.40 -6.75
CA ALA A 114 -13.99 1.43 -7.46
C ALA A 114 -15.43 1.37 -6.90
N CYS A 115 -16.41 1.31 -7.81
CA CYS A 115 -17.82 1.18 -7.48
C CYS A 115 -18.30 -0.28 -7.41
N SER A 116 -17.47 -1.23 -7.83
CA SER A 116 -17.76 -2.67 -7.74
C SER A 116 -16.48 -3.48 -7.57
N LEU A 117 -16.63 -4.70 -7.04
CA LEU A 117 -15.52 -5.66 -6.90
C LEU A 117 -14.85 -5.95 -8.25
N GLU A 118 -15.65 -6.12 -9.31
CA GLU A 118 -15.15 -6.36 -10.67
C GLU A 118 -14.33 -5.17 -11.18
N GLN A 119 -14.78 -3.94 -10.90
CA GLN A 119 -14.05 -2.73 -11.27
C GLN A 119 -12.73 -2.64 -10.47
N ALA A 120 -12.75 -2.94 -9.17
CA ALA A 120 -11.55 -2.99 -8.35
C ALA A 120 -10.53 -3.98 -8.93
N ALA A 121 -10.94 -5.21 -9.20
CA ALA A 121 -10.07 -6.24 -9.77
C ALA A 121 -9.52 -5.85 -11.16
N LYS A 122 -10.37 -5.28 -12.03
CA LYS A 122 -9.98 -4.84 -13.37
C LYS A 122 -8.92 -3.73 -13.33
N PHE A 123 -9.15 -2.69 -12.56
CA PHE A 123 -8.23 -1.55 -12.49
C PHE A 123 -6.96 -1.89 -11.69
N ALA A 124 -7.05 -2.76 -10.68
CA ALA A 124 -5.88 -3.32 -10.03
C ALA A 124 -4.95 -4.05 -11.01
N LYS A 125 -5.52 -4.88 -11.89
CA LYS A 125 -4.77 -5.54 -12.95
C LYS A 125 -4.06 -4.53 -13.87
N ILE A 126 -4.75 -3.47 -14.30
CA ILE A 126 -4.16 -2.41 -15.13
C ILE A 126 -2.96 -1.77 -14.43
N THR A 127 -3.09 -1.44 -13.14
CA THR A 127 -1.97 -0.83 -12.37
C THR A 127 -0.79 -1.76 -12.19
N ALA A 128 -1.03 -3.07 -12.07
CA ALA A 128 0.04 -4.06 -11.94
C ALA A 128 0.78 -4.29 -13.26
N GLU A 129 0.04 -4.52 -14.36
CA GLU A 129 0.58 -4.98 -15.65
C GLU A 129 1.62 -4.07 -16.30
N ILE A 130 1.73 -2.81 -15.89
CA ILE A 130 2.72 -1.89 -16.47
C ILE A 130 4.16 -2.22 -16.07
N THR A 131 4.36 -2.99 -14.99
CA THR A 131 5.68 -3.41 -14.48
C THR A 131 5.64 -4.82 -13.90
N HIS A 132 4.56 -5.18 -13.21
CA HIS A 132 4.37 -6.41 -12.43
C HIS A 132 3.36 -7.32 -13.13
N ASN A 133 3.67 -7.72 -14.37
CA ASN A 133 2.80 -8.58 -15.16
C ASN A 133 2.96 -10.10 -14.89
N HIS A 134 3.74 -10.47 -13.86
CA HIS A 134 3.74 -11.82 -13.32
C HIS A 134 2.39 -12.12 -12.64
N PRO A 135 1.85 -13.37 -12.74
CA PRO A 135 0.58 -13.73 -12.11
C PRO A 135 0.49 -13.30 -10.63
N ASP A 136 1.52 -13.56 -9.83
CA ASP A 136 1.53 -13.19 -8.41
C ASP A 136 1.56 -11.67 -8.19
N GLY A 137 2.18 -10.90 -9.08
CA GLY A 137 2.18 -9.44 -9.02
C GLY A 137 0.80 -8.85 -9.32
N ILE A 138 0.09 -9.42 -10.29
CA ILE A 138 -1.29 -9.06 -10.62
C ILE A 138 -2.23 -9.46 -9.49
N LEU A 139 -2.10 -10.71 -9.01
CA LEU A 139 -2.93 -11.23 -7.93
C LEU A 139 -2.79 -10.41 -6.64
N GLY A 140 -1.57 -10.03 -6.27
CA GLY A 140 -1.32 -9.21 -5.09
C GLY A 140 -2.01 -7.84 -5.16
N ALA A 141 -1.95 -7.17 -6.31
CA ALA A 141 -2.65 -5.91 -6.53
C ALA A 141 -4.18 -6.10 -6.46
N GLN A 142 -4.71 -7.16 -7.10
CA GLN A 142 -6.14 -7.46 -7.05
C GLN A 142 -6.60 -7.78 -5.63
N ALA A 143 -5.83 -8.57 -4.88
CA ALA A 143 -6.12 -8.90 -3.48
C ALA A 143 -6.24 -7.63 -2.62
N VAL A 144 -5.29 -6.69 -2.72
CA VAL A 144 -5.33 -5.45 -1.94
C VAL A 144 -6.53 -4.56 -2.33
N ALA A 145 -6.72 -4.29 -3.63
CA ALA A 145 -7.80 -3.41 -4.06
C ALA A 145 -9.20 -3.99 -3.74
N CYS A 146 -9.39 -5.29 -3.95
CA CYS A 146 -10.66 -5.97 -3.65
C CYS A 146 -10.92 -6.05 -2.14
N THR A 147 -9.89 -6.26 -1.33
CA THR A 147 -10.00 -6.22 0.15
C THR A 147 -10.47 -4.85 0.62
N ILE A 148 -9.83 -3.75 0.17
CA ILE A 148 -10.25 -2.39 0.53
C ILE A 148 -11.71 -2.13 0.11
N TRP A 149 -12.04 -2.52 -1.12
CA TRP A 149 -13.42 -2.37 -1.61
C TRP A 149 -14.41 -3.16 -0.73
N ALA A 150 -14.11 -4.40 -0.39
CA ALA A 150 -14.98 -5.26 0.42
C ALA A 150 -15.19 -4.68 1.84
N ILE A 151 -14.11 -4.26 2.51
CA ILE A 151 -14.18 -3.63 3.84
C ILE A 151 -15.10 -2.41 3.82
N ARG A 152 -14.92 -1.50 2.85
CA ARG A 152 -15.75 -0.30 2.67
C ARG A 152 -17.22 -0.59 2.36
N ASN A 153 -17.52 -1.77 1.85
CA ASN A 153 -18.88 -2.22 1.56
C ASN A 153 -19.46 -3.11 2.68
N GLY A 154 -18.86 -3.09 3.87
CA GLY A 154 -19.41 -3.71 5.07
C GLY A 154 -19.20 -5.24 5.16
N TYR A 155 -18.31 -5.81 4.35
CA TYR A 155 -17.92 -7.20 4.52
C TYR A 155 -17.12 -7.38 5.81
N SER A 156 -17.42 -8.43 6.56
CA SER A 156 -16.68 -8.72 7.79
C SER A 156 -15.24 -9.17 7.53
N LYS A 157 -14.40 -9.11 8.55
CA LYS A 157 -13.02 -9.65 8.46
C LYS A 157 -13.01 -11.12 8.05
N ASP A 158 -13.97 -11.90 8.51
CA ASP A 158 -14.09 -13.33 8.16
C ASP A 158 -14.53 -13.54 6.72
N ASP A 159 -15.48 -12.75 6.18
CA ASP A 159 -15.88 -12.81 4.77
C ASP A 159 -14.69 -12.50 3.84
N VAL A 160 -13.91 -11.47 4.18
CA VAL A 160 -12.73 -11.08 3.41
C VAL A 160 -11.65 -12.17 3.48
N LYS A 161 -11.44 -12.77 4.66
CA LYS A 161 -10.51 -13.87 4.86
C LYS A 161 -10.87 -15.05 3.98
N GLU A 162 -12.12 -15.53 4.05
CA GLU A 162 -12.60 -16.66 3.24
C GLU A 162 -12.42 -16.40 1.74
N TRP A 163 -12.73 -15.18 1.29
CA TRP A 163 -12.53 -14.80 -0.11
C TRP A 163 -11.05 -14.85 -0.51
N LEU A 164 -10.13 -14.29 0.29
CA LEU A 164 -8.69 -14.30 -0.01
C LEU A 164 -8.12 -15.73 -0.01
N GLU A 165 -8.54 -16.59 0.92
CA GLU A 165 -8.14 -17.99 0.96
C GLU A 165 -8.66 -18.77 -0.26
N HIS A 166 -9.90 -18.48 -0.67
CA HIS A 166 -10.51 -19.15 -1.81
C HIS A 166 -9.97 -18.68 -3.16
N GLU A 167 -9.93 -17.34 -3.39
CA GLU A 167 -9.56 -16.79 -4.69
C GLU A 167 -8.04 -16.61 -4.86
N CYS A 168 -7.35 -16.16 -3.80
CA CYS A 168 -5.91 -15.88 -3.86
C CYS A 168 -5.05 -17.05 -3.37
N LYS A 169 -5.67 -18.09 -2.75
CA LYS A 169 -4.96 -19.25 -2.17
C LYS A 169 -3.93 -18.85 -1.11
N TYR A 170 -4.15 -17.75 -0.41
CA TYR A 170 -3.32 -17.36 0.72
C TYR A 170 -3.62 -18.26 1.94
N ASP A 171 -2.58 -18.61 2.68
CA ASP A 171 -2.73 -19.24 4.01
C ASP A 171 -2.84 -18.13 5.06
N LEU A 172 -4.05 -17.90 5.55
CA LEU A 172 -4.36 -16.85 6.51
C LEU A 172 -4.68 -17.37 7.91
N ASP A 173 -4.61 -18.69 8.13
CA ASP A 173 -4.82 -19.33 9.43
C ASP A 173 -3.60 -19.25 10.36
N ILE A 174 -2.52 -18.63 9.90
CA ILE A 174 -1.30 -18.48 10.68
C ILE A 174 -1.54 -17.47 11.84
N PRO A 175 -1.41 -17.89 13.12
CA PRO A 175 -1.52 -16.97 14.23
C PRO A 175 -0.48 -15.84 14.13
N TYR A 176 -0.87 -14.60 14.47
CA TYR A 176 0.01 -13.43 14.37
C TYR A 176 1.38 -13.63 15.06
N ASP A 177 1.41 -14.21 16.26
CA ASP A 177 2.67 -14.44 16.99
C ASP A 177 3.58 -15.43 16.27
N THR A 178 3.00 -16.42 15.60
CA THR A 178 3.74 -17.38 14.76
C THR A 178 4.28 -16.70 13.51
N LEU A 179 3.44 -15.91 12.84
CA LEU A 179 3.87 -15.09 11.71
C LEU A 179 5.02 -14.18 12.12
N LYS A 180 4.85 -13.37 13.17
CA LYS A 180 5.85 -12.43 13.68
C LYS A 180 7.20 -13.11 13.97
N LYS A 181 7.17 -14.30 14.56
CA LYS A 181 8.38 -15.05 14.90
C LYS A 181 9.18 -15.48 13.66
N HIS A 182 8.50 -15.87 12.59
CA HIS A 182 9.12 -16.50 11.42
C HIS A 182 9.22 -15.58 10.20
N HIS A 183 8.49 -14.47 10.19
CA HIS A 183 8.46 -13.52 9.08
C HIS A 183 9.85 -12.91 8.84
N LYS A 184 10.18 -12.80 7.54
CA LYS A 184 11.48 -12.29 7.08
C LYS A 184 11.25 -11.19 6.04
N PHE A 185 12.27 -10.39 5.84
CA PHE A 185 12.29 -9.38 4.81
C PHE A 185 12.27 -10.02 3.41
N GLU A 186 11.19 -9.80 2.70
CA GLU A 186 10.99 -10.25 1.32
C GLU A 186 9.99 -9.33 0.64
N CYS A 187 10.44 -8.62 -0.42
CA CYS A 187 9.64 -7.62 -1.12
C CYS A 187 8.78 -8.25 -2.22
N THR A 188 7.96 -9.24 -1.89
CA THR A 188 7.09 -9.94 -2.86
C THR A 188 5.62 -9.88 -2.46
N CYS A 189 4.70 -9.88 -3.46
CA CYS A 189 3.27 -9.93 -3.18
C CYS A 189 2.86 -11.15 -2.35
N PRO A 190 3.32 -12.39 -2.66
CA PRO A 190 2.97 -13.57 -1.86
C PRO A 190 3.41 -13.50 -0.40
N ASN A 191 4.43 -12.71 -0.07
CA ASN A 191 4.88 -12.54 1.31
C ASN A 191 4.17 -11.37 2.00
N SER A 192 4.17 -10.19 1.38
CA SER A 192 3.71 -8.95 2.04
C SER A 192 2.20 -8.85 2.15
N VAL A 193 1.43 -9.30 1.13
CA VAL A 193 -0.04 -9.13 1.14
C VAL A 193 -0.72 -9.96 2.23
N PRO A 194 -0.50 -11.29 2.35
CA PRO A 194 -1.09 -12.07 3.43
C PRO A 194 -0.60 -11.64 4.80
N ALA A 195 0.68 -11.25 4.95
CA ALA A 195 1.22 -10.75 6.21
C ALA A 195 0.50 -9.47 6.67
N SER A 196 0.28 -8.52 5.75
CA SER A 196 -0.47 -7.27 6.03
C SER A 196 -1.92 -7.56 6.40
N PHE A 197 -2.56 -8.52 5.72
CA PHE A 197 -3.93 -8.93 6.05
C PHE A 197 -4.01 -9.52 7.46
N ILE A 198 -3.11 -10.43 7.83
CA ILE A 198 -3.08 -11.05 9.17
C ILE A 198 -2.88 -9.97 10.25
N CYS A 199 -2.08 -8.93 9.99
CA CYS A 199 -1.90 -7.82 10.92
C CYS A 199 -3.21 -7.05 11.13
N TRP A 200 -3.92 -6.69 10.06
CA TRP A 200 -5.22 -6.03 10.15
C TRP A 200 -6.29 -6.93 10.78
N TYR A 201 -6.37 -8.20 10.36
CA TYR A 201 -7.34 -9.15 10.88
C TYR A 201 -7.27 -9.28 12.41
N ASN A 202 -6.06 -9.28 12.98
CA ASN A 202 -5.80 -9.40 14.41
C ASN A 202 -5.73 -8.06 15.15
N SER A 203 -6.01 -6.93 14.49
CA SER A 203 -5.92 -5.61 15.09
C SER A 203 -7.27 -5.12 15.62
N THR A 204 -7.20 -4.23 16.61
CA THR A 204 -8.36 -3.59 17.26
C THR A 204 -8.40 -2.08 17.04
N SER A 205 -7.36 -1.49 16.46
CA SER A 205 -7.28 -0.07 16.11
C SER A 205 -6.31 0.13 14.95
N TYR A 206 -6.33 1.31 14.35
CA TYR A 206 -5.35 1.70 13.32
C TYR A 206 -3.91 1.61 13.85
N GLU A 207 -3.65 2.19 15.04
CA GLU A 207 -2.32 2.16 15.64
C GLU A 207 -1.86 0.73 15.92
N ASP A 208 -2.72 -0.13 16.48
CA ASP A 208 -2.43 -1.54 16.73
C ASP A 208 -2.08 -2.28 15.42
N CYS A 209 -2.81 -1.98 14.34
CA CYS A 209 -2.57 -2.56 13.03
C CYS A 209 -1.17 -2.19 12.48
N VAL A 210 -0.84 -0.91 12.47
CA VAL A 210 0.48 -0.42 12.01
C VAL A 210 1.60 -0.96 12.90
N ARG A 211 1.43 -1.00 14.23
CA ARG A 211 2.40 -1.59 15.15
C ARG A 211 2.64 -3.07 14.86
N LYS A 212 1.58 -3.81 14.60
CA LYS A 212 1.69 -5.24 14.21
C LYS A 212 2.47 -5.40 12.92
N ALA A 213 2.14 -4.64 11.87
CA ALA A 213 2.81 -4.74 10.56
C ALA A 213 4.30 -4.40 10.66
N VAL A 214 4.67 -3.26 11.24
CA VAL A 214 6.07 -2.86 11.40
C VAL A 214 6.85 -3.85 12.25
N SER A 215 6.26 -4.35 13.34
CA SER A 215 6.94 -5.30 14.23
C SER A 215 7.03 -6.73 13.69
N LEU A 216 6.55 -7.00 12.46
CA LEU A 216 6.90 -8.21 11.74
C LEU A 216 8.40 -8.24 11.36
N GLY A 217 9.03 -7.06 11.22
CA GLY A 217 10.44 -6.92 10.84
C GLY A 217 10.72 -7.41 9.43
N GLY A 218 9.73 -7.36 8.57
CA GLY A 218 9.77 -7.60 7.13
C GLY A 218 10.08 -6.34 6.34
N ASP A 219 9.35 -6.15 5.25
CA ASP A 219 9.31 -4.94 4.41
C ASP A 219 8.33 -3.94 5.05
N ALA A 220 8.83 -3.23 6.07
CA ALA A 220 8.00 -2.60 7.08
C ALA A 220 7.14 -1.44 6.54
N ASP A 221 7.63 -0.67 5.57
CA ASP A 221 6.90 0.42 4.95
C ASP A 221 5.77 -0.10 4.06
N THR A 222 6.05 -1.06 3.17
CA THR A 222 5.02 -1.68 2.32
C THR A 222 3.98 -2.45 3.15
N GLU A 223 4.41 -3.26 4.12
CA GLU A 223 3.49 -4.04 4.96
C GLU A 223 2.60 -3.13 5.81
N ALA A 224 3.15 -2.04 6.36
CA ALA A 224 2.39 -1.07 7.12
C ALA A 224 1.51 -0.17 6.21
N ALA A 225 1.91 0.10 4.96
CA ALA A 225 1.05 0.79 4.00
C ALA A 225 -0.22 -0.03 3.68
N ILE A 226 -0.04 -1.31 3.36
CA ILE A 226 -1.17 -2.20 3.01
C ILE A 226 -2.07 -2.44 4.23
N ALA A 227 -1.48 -2.79 5.38
CA ALA A 227 -2.24 -3.01 6.62
C ALA A 227 -2.95 -1.74 7.10
N GLY A 228 -2.28 -0.58 7.03
CA GLY A 228 -2.86 0.73 7.34
C GLY A 228 -3.98 1.14 6.39
N ALA A 229 -3.91 0.73 5.11
CA ALA A 229 -5.01 0.93 4.16
C ALA A 229 -6.24 0.10 4.52
N PHE A 230 -6.07 -1.15 4.93
CA PHE A 230 -7.17 -2.00 5.40
C PHE A 230 -7.79 -1.44 6.67
N ALA A 231 -6.96 -1.04 7.64
CA ALA A 231 -7.44 -0.43 8.87
C ALA A 231 -8.18 0.89 8.61
N ALA A 232 -7.68 1.74 7.72
CA ALA A 232 -8.36 3.00 7.37
C ALA A 232 -9.69 2.80 6.62
N ALA A 233 -9.86 1.66 5.95
CA ALA A 233 -11.10 1.28 5.29
C ALA A 233 -12.14 0.66 6.24
N ASP A 234 -11.70 0.19 7.40
CA ASP A 234 -12.53 -0.44 8.43
C ASP A 234 -13.21 0.64 9.28
N GLU A 235 -14.54 0.72 9.21
CA GLU A 235 -15.34 1.70 9.96
C GLU A 235 -15.17 1.58 11.49
N GLN A 236 -14.68 0.45 11.99
CA GLN A 236 -14.42 0.24 13.41
C GLN A 236 -13.09 0.85 13.87
N THR A 237 -12.30 1.37 12.94
CA THR A 237 -11.02 2.00 13.25
C THR A 237 -10.96 3.44 12.72
N GLU A 238 -10.18 4.26 13.39
CA GLU A 238 -9.95 5.65 13.00
C GLU A 238 -8.46 5.94 12.91
N VAL A 239 -8.05 6.62 11.85
CA VAL A 239 -6.67 7.09 11.70
C VAL A 239 -6.45 8.26 12.66
N PRO A 240 -5.54 8.16 13.64
CA PRO A 240 -5.33 9.21 14.63
C PRO A 240 -4.92 10.54 14.00
N GLU A 241 -5.56 11.63 14.41
CA GLU A 241 -5.29 12.97 13.88
C GLU A 241 -3.85 13.42 14.20
N GLU A 242 -3.33 13.03 15.35
CA GLU A 242 -1.96 13.32 15.76
C GLU A 242 -0.96 12.69 14.78
N LEU A 243 -1.10 11.42 14.44
CA LEU A 243 -0.25 10.75 13.44
C LEU A 243 -0.39 11.38 12.06
N THR A 244 -1.60 11.77 11.67
CA THR A 244 -1.85 12.46 10.41
C THR A 244 -1.08 13.77 10.35
N SER A 245 -1.16 14.58 11.41
CA SER A 245 -0.48 15.87 11.49
C SER A 245 1.05 15.72 11.50
N ASP A 246 1.56 14.74 12.24
CA ASP A 246 2.99 14.49 12.37
C ASP A 246 3.63 14.04 11.05
N VAL A 247 2.96 13.22 10.27
CA VAL A 247 3.47 12.72 9.00
C VAL A 247 3.30 13.77 7.89
N THR A 248 2.11 14.37 7.77
CA THR A 248 1.79 15.24 6.64
C THR A 248 2.53 16.58 6.65
N ARG A 249 3.06 17.01 7.79
CA ARG A 249 3.87 18.24 7.88
C ARG A 249 5.12 18.26 6.98
N PHE A 250 5.57 17.10 6.55
CA PHE A 250 6.74 16.94 5.68
C PHE A 250 6.40 16.91 4.19
N PHE A 251 5.11 16.84 3.84
CA PHE A 251 4.69 16.66 2.46
C PHE A 251 4.55 17.99 1.71
N SER A 252 4.89 17.99 0.43
CA SER A 252 4.71 19.15 -0.43
C SER A 252 3.23 19.48 -0.63
N MET A 253 2.95 20.73 -0.99
CA MET A 253 1.57 21.19 -1.26
C MET A 253 0.89 20.32 -2.33
N ASP A 254 1.58 20.02 -3.43
CA ASP A 254 1.02 19.21 -4.53
C ASP A 254 0.63 17.80 -4.07
N PHE A 255 1.44 17.21 -3.19
CA PHE A 255 1.15 15.90 -2.60
C PHE A 255 -0.12 15.98 -1.74
N MET A 256 -0.20 17.00 -0.90
CA MET A 256 -1.36 17.24 -0.04
C MET A 256 -2.63 17.58 -0.84
N ASP A 257 -2.50 18.27 -1.96
CA ASP A 257 -3.63 18.60 -2.83
C ASP A 257 -4.25 17.36 -3.46
N VAL A 258 -3.42 16.40 -3.90
CA VAL A 258 -3.93 15.10 -4.40
C VAL A 258 -4.64 14.33 -3.29
N LEU A 259 -4.04 14.21 -2.10
CA LEU A 259 -4.66 13.55 -0.95
C LEU A 259 -6.03 14.16 -0.61
N LYS A 260 -6.10 15.47 -0.45
CA LYS A 260 -7.34 16.18 -0.10
C LYS A 260 -8.42 16.04 -1.18
N LYS A 261 -8.02 16.16 -2.45
CA LYS A 261 -8.95 16.04 -3.57
C LYS A 261 -9.52 14.62 -3.65
N PHE A 262 -8.66 13.61 -3.54
CA PHE A 262 -9.08 12.21 -3.55
C PHE A 262 -10.02 11.90 -2.38
N HIS A 263 -9.69 12.36 -1.18
CA HIS A 263 -10.53 12.22 0.01
C HIS A 263 -11.92 12.81 -0.22
N ASN A 264 -12.00 14.05 -0.74
CA ASN A 264 -13.26 14.74 -0.95
C ASN A 264 -14.15 14.06 -2.00
N GLU A 265 -13.57 13.37 -2.98
CA GLU A 265 -14.30 12.75 -4.09
C GLU A 265 -14.70 11.29 -3.81
N TYR A 266 -13.87 10.52 -3.08
CA TYR A 266 -14.01 9.04 -3.02
C TYR A 266 -14.02 8.43 -1.61
N GLU A 267 -13.73 9.19 -0.57
CA GLU A 267 -13.56 8.65 0.79
C GLU A 267 -14.59 9.17 1.80
N LYS A 268 -15.79 9.52 1.34
CA LYS A 268 -16.91 10.00 2.19
C LYS A 268 -17.92 8.91 2.42
#